data_2134127366fd140fb7a744564f2fbc2e
#
_entry.id   2134127366fd140fb7a744564f2fbc2e
#
_cell.length_a   1.000
_cell.length_b   1.000
_cell.length_c   1.000
_cell.angle_alpha   90.00
_cell.angle_beta   90.00
_cell.angle_gamma   90.00
#
_symmetry.space_group_name_H-M   'P 1'
#
loop_
_entity.id
_entity.type
_entity.pdbx_description
1 polymer ?
#
loop_
_entity_poly.entity_id
_entity_poly.type
_entity_poly.pdbx_seq_one_letter_code
_entity_poly.pdbx_strand_id
1 'polypeptide(L)'
;MTFKKAPDAYQINDLIKQTNYLVNGELKEWSGKMTDVYSTISSTENYKPTLLGSVPELTKKQALEALDAASVAYNNGQGLWPTMKVADRISCMEKFAEQMKTKRETVVKYLMWEIGKNLADSEKEFDRTVDYIYDTIDDYKQLDRNSAKFQKHSGVHAHIRRGPIGVVLCLGPYNYPLNETFALLIPALIMGNTTVFKPAKLGVLLLSPLLEAFQNSFPKGVVNVLYGRGRVLATPIMETGKIDVLALIGHSSSANALQNSHPK
;
A
#
# COMPACT_ATOMS: atom_id res chain seq x y z
N MET A 1 -35.34 4.61 -13.48
CA MET A 1 -34.02 4.18 -13.95
C MET A 1 -33.90 2.69 -13.72
N THR A 2 -33.78 1.90 -14.77
CA THR A 2 -33.54 0.45 -14.65
C THR A 2 -32.08 0.26 -14.37
N PHE A 3 -31.74 -0.12 -13.14
CA PHE A 3 -30.37 -0.51 -12.80
C PHE A 3 -30.03 -1.78 -13.57
N LYS A 4 -29.09 -1.70 -14.51
CA LYS A 4 -28.58 -2.89 -15.17
C LYS A 4 -27.81 -3.72 -14.15
N LYS A 5 -28.18 -4.99 -13.99
CA LYS A 5 -27.42 -5.96 -13.20
C LYS A 5 -25.98 -6.00 -13.73
N ALA A 6 -24.98 -6.04 -12.84
CA ALA A 6 -23.59 -6.24 -13.27
C ALA A 6 -23.47 -7.55 -14.06
N PRO A 7 -22.68 -7.62 -15.13
CA PRO A 7 -22.48 -8.86 -15.88
C PRO A 7 -22.05 -10.00 -14.96
N ASP A 8 -22.44 -11.22 -15.26
CA ASP A 8 -22.23 -12.39 -14.38
C ASP A 8 -20.73 -12.62 -14.04
N ALA A 9 -19.84 -12.31 -14.98
CA ALA A 9 -18.38 -12.37 -14.74
C ALA A 9 -17.90 -11.45 -13.61
N TYR A 10 -18.63 -10.37 -13.33
CA TYR A 10 -18.28 -9.36 -12.32
C TYR A 10 -19.14 -9.43 -11.07
N GLN A 11 -19.95 -10.47 -10.90
CA GLN A 11 -20.69 -10.68 -9.65
C GLN A 11 -19.74 -11.13 -8.53
N ILE A 12 -19.99 -10.66 -7.31
CA ILE A 12 -19.40 -11.22 -6.09
C ILE A 12 -20.43 -12.20 -5.54
N ASN A 13 -20.16 -13.48 -5.73
CA ASN A 13 -21.11 -14.54 -5.35
C ASN A 13 -20.88 -14.98 -3.88
N ASP A 14 -19.66 -14.87 -3.40
CA ASP A 14 -19.26 -15.29 -2.05
C ASP A 14 -18.75 -14.12 -1.23
N LEU A 15 -19.00 -14.16 0.08
CA LEU A 15 -18.47 -13.17 1.00
C LEU A 15 -16.94 -13.31 1.14
N ILE A 16 -16.25 -12.19 0.97
CA ILE A 16 -14.80 -12.13 1.08
C ILE A 16 -14.40 -12.04 2.55
N LYS A 17 -13.91 -13.15 3.12
CA LYS A 17 -13.37 -13.15 4.47
C LYS A 17 -11.87 -12.94 4.41
N GLN A 18 -11.44 -11.68 4.51
CA GLN A 18 -10.04 -11.36 4.62
C GLN A 18 -9.64 -11.46 6.09
N THR A 19 -8.99 -12.55 6.49
CA THR A 19 -8.53 -12.78 7.87
C THR A 19 -7.04 -12.49 8.04
N ASN A 20 -6.27 -12.41 6.95
CA ASN A 20 -4.84 -12.26 7.01
C ASN A 20 -4.40 -10.79 7.00
N TYR A 21 -3.27 -10.51 7.62
CA TYR A 21 -2.52 -9.27 7.50
C TYR A 21 -1.03 -9.59 7.34
N LEU A 22 -0.25 -8.68 6.77
CA LEU A 22 1.16 -8.92 6.46
C LEU A 22 2.05 -8.16 7.44
N VAL A 23 2.84 -8.89 8.22
CA VAL A 23 3.86 -8.31 9.11
C VAL A 23 5.12 -9.17 9.08
N ASN A 24 6.27 -8.52 8.95
CA ASN A 24 7.58 -9.15 8.94
C ASN A 24 7.74 -10.26 7.87
N GLY A 25 7.13 -10.07 6.71
CA GLY A 25 7.16 -11.04 5.62
C GLY A 25 6.31 -12.30 5.86
N GLU A 26 5.40 -12.27 6.83
CA GLU A 26 4.50 -13.37 7.18
C GLU A 26 3.05 -12.94 7.09
N LEU A 27 2.24 -13.73 6.39
CA LEU A 27 0.78 -13.61 6.43
C LEU A 27 0.29 -14.21 7.74
N LYS A 28 -0.14 -13.32 8.66
CA LYS A 28 -0.65 -13.70 9.97
C LYS A 28 -2.16 -13.74 9.94
N GLU A 29 -2.74 -14.81 10.46
CA GLU A 29 -4.19 -14.94 10.59
C GLU A 29 -4.69 -14.18 11.82
N TRP A 30 -5.78 -13.44 11.65
CA TRP A 30 -6.45 -12.70 12.69
C TRP A 30 -7.73 -13.45 13.14
N SER A 31 -7.80 -13.79 14.42
CA SER A 31 -8.93 -14.45 15.05
C SER A 31 -9.78 -13.52 15.93
N GLY A 32 -9.42 -12.22 15.96
CA GLY A 32 -10.14 -11.23 16.76
C GLY A 32 -11.34 -10.63 16.03
N LYS A 33 -11.74 -9.44 16.47
CA LYS A 33 -12.89 -8.72 15.90
C LYS A 33 -12.66 -8.39 14.42
N MET A 34 -13.70 -8.64 13.61
CA MET A 34 -13.73 -8.28 12.19
C MET A 34 -14.60 -7.04 11.97
N THR A 35 -14.31 -6.30 10.91
CA THR A 35 -15.13 -5.18 10.45
C THR A 35 -15.76 -5.54 9.12
N ASP A 36 -17.09 -5.45 9.03
CA ASP A 36 -17.82 -5.68 7.80
C ASP A 36 -17.54 -4.59 6.76
N VAL A 37 -17.44 -5.00 5.51
CA VAL A 37 -17.24 -4.15 4.35
C VAL A 37 -18.46 -4.24 3.46
N TYR A 38 -19.08 -3.11 3.23
CA TYR A 38 -20.27 -2.98 2.40
C TYR A 38 -19.96 -2.29 1.08
N SER A 39 -20.69 -2.69 0.05
CA SER A 39 -20.67 -2.01 -1.23
C SER A 39 -21.24 -0.59 -1.10
N THR A 40 -20.67 0.34 -1.84
CA THR A 40 -21.30 1.64 -2.06
C THR A 40 -22.52 1.55 -2.98
N ILE A 41 -22.71 0.41 -3.64
CA ILE A 41 -23.88 0.11 -4.49
C ILE A 41 -24.93 -0.58 -3.63
N SER A 42 -26.12 0.03 -3.51
CA SER A 42 -27.25 -0.59 -2.82
C SER A 42 -27.94 -1.65 -3.68
N SER A 43 -28.44 -2.70 -3.05
CA SER A 43 -29.30 -3.67 -3.76
C SER A 43 -30.60 -3.00 -4.22
N THR A 44 -31.08 -3.40 -5.41
CA THR A 44 -32.29 -2.85 -6.03
C THR A 44 -33.57 -3.17 -5.26
N GLU A 45 -33.57 -4.22 -4.45
CA GLU A 45 -34.79 -4.73 -3.79
C GLU A 45 -35.12 -4.03 -2.47
N ASN A 46 -34.11 -3.57 -1.72
CA ASN A 46 -34.33 -3.03 -0.36
C ASN A 46 -33.56 -1.75 -0.05
N TYR A 47 -32.84 -1.15 -1.01
CA TYR A 47 -31.96 -0.01 -0.79
C TYR A 47 -30.94 -0.20 0.33
N LYS A 48 -30.65 -1.45 0.72
CA LYS A 48 -29.66 -1.78 1.73
C LYS A 48 -28.29 -1.97 1.08
N PRO A 49 -27.22 -1.49 1.74
CA PRO A 49 -25.86 -1.79 1.29
C PRO A 49 -25.61 -3.29 1.18
N THR A 50 -25.05 -3.74 0.09
CA THR A 50 -24.69 -5.16 -0.10
C THR A 50 -23.43 -5.46 0.72
N LEU A 51 -23.50 -6.47 1.59
CA LEU A 51 -22.33 -6.96 2.31
C LEU A 51 -21.38 -7.65 1.32
N LEU A 52 -20.14 -7.20 1.24
CA LEU A 52 -19.10 -7.78 0.39
C LEU A 52 -18.19 -8.75 1.13
N GLY A 53 -17.97 -8.51 2.41
CA GLY A 53 -17.08 -9.33 3.21
C GLY A 53 -16.67 -8.66 4.51
N SER A 54 -15.52 -9.07 5.04
CA SER A 54 -14.97 -8.51 6.27
C SER A 54 -13.45 -8.50 6.27
N VAL A 55 -12.88 -7.60 7.09
CA VAL A 55 -11.43 -7.43 7.28
C VAL A 55 -11.08 -7.39 8.77
N PRO A 56 -9.83 -7.70 9.16
CA PRO A 56 -9.37 -7.60 10.54
C PRO A 56 -9.58 -6.21 11.14
N GLU A 57 -10.08 -6.12 12.37
CA GLU A 57 -9.99 -4.90 13.17
C GLU A 57 -8.77 -5.02 14.10
N LEU A 58 -7.57 -4.79 13.54
CA LEU A 58 -6.30 -4.89 14.27
C LEU A 58 -6.20 -3.83 15.36
N THR A 59 -5.37 -4.11 16.36
CA THR A 59 -5.18 -3.28 17.56
C THR A 59 -3.85 -2.53 17.53
N LYS A 60 -3.63 -1.67 18.52
CA LYS A 60 -2.35 -0.99 18.77
C LYS A 60 -1.17 -1.99 18.82
N LYS A 61 -1.39 -3.21 19.35
CA LYS A 61 -0.33 -4.22 19.45
C LYS A 61 0.21 -4.60 18.07
N GLN A 62 -0.67 -4.92 17.11
CA GLN A 62 -0.27 -5.27 15.73
C GLN A 62 0.34 -4.07 15.00
N ALA A 63 -0.15 -2.86 15.30
CA ALA A 63 0.41 -1.64 14.72
C ALA A 63 1.87 -1.42 15.13
N LEU A 64 2.18 -1.59 16.42
CA LEU A 64 3.54 -1.47 16.93
C LEU A 64 4.43 -2.63 16.49
N GLU A 65 3.90 -3.85 16.38
CA GLU A 65 4.62 -5.01 15.82
C GLU A 65 5.04 -4.75 14.36
N ALA A 66 4.17 -4.19 13.54
CA ALA A 66 4.48 -3.82 12.16
C ALA A 66 5.54 -2.71 12.08
N LEU A 67 5.46 -1.72 12.96
CA LEU A 67 6.45 -0.66 13.05
C LEU A 67 7.82 -1.20 13.47
N ASP A 68 7.86 -2.09 14.47
CA ASP A 68 9.12 -2.69 14.91
C ASP A 68 9.73 -3.56 13.81
N ALA A 69 8.92 -4.33 13.07
CA ALA A 69 9.38 -5.09 11.90
C ALA A 69 9.98 -4.19 10.82
N ALA A 70 9.33 -3.07 10.49
CA ALA A 70 9.83 -2.10 9.54
C ALA A 70 11.13 -1.44 10.03
N SER A 71 11.20 -1.06 11.32
CA SER A 71 12.38 -0.44 11.92
C SER A 71 13.58 -1.38 11.93
N VAL A 72 13.37 -2.66 12.26
CA VAL A 72 14.43 -3.68 12.24
C VAL A 72 14.91 -3.93 10.80
N ALA A 73 14.01 -4.00 9.83
CA ALA A 73 14.38 -4.19 8.43
C ALA A 73 15.15 -3.00 7.84
N TYR A 74 14.85 -1.78 8.29
CA TYR A 74 15.58 -0.57 7.90
C TYR A 74 16.93 -0.47 8.64
N ASN A 75 16.97 -0.76 9.94
CA ASN A 75 18.16 -0.77 10.77
C ASN A 75 19.05 0.47 10.58
N ASN A 76 18.50 1.68 10.74
CA ASN A 76 19.22 2.94 10.55
C ASN A 76 19.94 3.03 9.18
N GLY A 77 19.36 2.49 8.14
CA GLY A 77 19.92 2.45 6.79
C GLY A 77 20.94 1.34 6.55
N GLN A 78 21.17 0.46 7.52
CA GLN A 78 22.13 -0.65 7.43
C GLN A 78 21.46 -2.01 7.17
N GLY A 79 20.13 -2.06 7.12
CA GLY A 79 19.38 -3.27 6.84
C GLY A 79 19.62 -3.81 5.41
N LEU A 80 19.14 -5.03 5.17
CA LEU A 80 19.28 -5.67 3.87
C LEU A 80 18.67 -4.82 2.74
N TRP A 81 17.47 -4.28 2.97
CA TRP A 81 16.75 -3.55 1.93
C TRP A 81 17.37 -2.19 1.59
N PRO A 82 17.68 -1.30 2.53
CA PRO A 82 18.33 -0.01 2.23
C PRO A 82 19.72 -0.16 1.60
N THR A 83 20.45 -1.23 1.91
CA THR A 83 21.81 -1.48 1.38
C THR A 83 21.82 -2.37 0.13
N MET A 84 20.67 -2.92 -0.25
CA MET A 84 20.53 -3.77 -1.43
C MET A 84 20.90 -3.02 -2.70
N LYS A 85 21.56 -3.69 -3.64
CA LYS A 85 21.89 -3.11 -4.94
C LYS A 85 20.62 -2.65 -5.65
N VAL A 86 20.70 -1.54 -6.39
CA VAL A 86 19.57 -0.99 -7.15
C VAL A 86 18.95 -2.03 -8.07
N ALA A 87 19.76 -2.80 -8.79
CA ALA A 87 19.26 -3.85 -9.70
C ALA A 87 18.43 -4.92 -8.96
N ASP A 88 18.84 -5.33 -7.76
CA ASP A 88 18.15 -6.35 -6.99
C ASP A 88 16.82 -5.82 -6.42
N ARG A 89 16.79 -4.54 -5.97
CA ARG A 89 15.53 -3.89 -5.59
C ARG A 89 14.55 -3.76 -6.75
N ILE A 90 15.06 -3.39 -7.92
CA ILE A 90 14.27 -3.34 -9.16
C ILE A 90 13.68 -4.71 -9.47
N SER A 91 14.46 -5.79 -9.38
CA SER A 91 13.96 -7.15 -9.59
C SER A 91 12.84 -7.53 -8.61
N CYS A 92 12.90 -7.08 -7.36
CA CYS A 92 11.81 -7.26 -6.40
C CYS A 92 10.54 -6.51 -6.84
N MET A 93 10.68 -5.29 -7.33
CA MET A 93 9.55 -4.48 -7.82
C MET A 93 8.92 -5.09 -9.08
N GLU A 94 9.75 -5.53 -10.04
CA GLU A 94 9.29 -6.21 -11.25
C GLU A 94 8.55 -7.51 -10.89
N LYS A 95 9.09 -8.32 -9.97
CA LYS A 95 8.44 -9.54 -9.47
C LYS A 95 7.08 -9.23 -8.84
N PHE A 96 6.98 -8.16 -8.06
CA PHE A 96 5.71 -7.72 -7.47
C PHE A 96 4.71 -7.33 -8.56
N ALA A 97 5.11 -6.53 -9.54
CA ALA A 97 4.25 -6.11 -10.64
C ALA A 97 3.71 -7.29 -11.45
N GLU A 98 4.56 -8.29 -11.75
CA GLU A 98 4.12 -9.49 -12.45
C GLU A 98 3.09 -10.30 -11.65
N GLN A 99 3.30 -10.48 -10.34
CA GLN A 99 2.32 -11.16 -9.50
C GLN A 99 1.02 -10.35 -9.35
N MET A 100 1.11 -9.02 -9.25
CA MET A 100 -0.05 -8.14 -9.23
C MET A 100 -0.90 -8.30 -10.49
N LYS A 101 -0.31 -8.35 -11.68
CA LYS A 101 -1.01 -8.54 -12.96
C LYS A 101 -1.88 -9.80 -12.97
N THR A 102 -1.43 -10.88 -12.33
CA THR A 102 -2.23 -12.12 -12.23
C THR A 102 -3.52 -11.95 -11.43
N LYS A 103 -3.65 -10.90 -10.64
CA LYS A 103 -4.81 -10.61 -9.78
C LYS A 103 -5.75 -9.55 -10.39
N ARG A 104 -5.50 -9.11 -11.62
CA ARG A 104 -6.21 -8.01 -12.30
C ARG A 104 -7.73 -8.14 -12.20
N GLU A 105 -8.30 -9.25 -12.65
CA GLU A 105 -9.76 -9.44 -12.67
C GLU A 105 -10.38 -9.34 -11.27
N THR A 106 -9.73 -9.91 -10.27
CA THR A 106 -10.20 -9.87 -8.88
C THR A 106 -10.15 -8.46 -8.32
N VAL A 107 -9.05 -7.74 -8.52
CA VAL A 107 -8.89 -6.37 -8.03
C VAL A 107 -9.87 -5.42 -8.73
N VAL A 108 -10.02 -5.52 -10.05
CA VAL A 108 -11.00 -4.75 -10.83
C VAL A 108 -12.42 -4.99 -10.31
N LYS A 109 -12.79 -6.25 -10.07
CA LYS A 109 -14.09 -6.59 -9.49
C LYS A 109 -14.31 -5.92 -8.13
N TYR A 110 -13.30 -5.92 -7.26
CA TYR A 110 -13.41 -5.30 -5.94
C TYR A 110 -13.49 -3.78 -6.03
N LEU A 111 -12.76 -3.15 -6.94
CA LEU A 111 -12.92 -1.71 -7.23
C LEU A 111 -14.35 -1.36 -7.66
N MET A 112 -14.94 -2.16 -8.54
CA MET A 112 -16.32 -1.93 -8.98
C MET A 112 -17.31 -1.99 -7.80
N TRP A 113 -17.24 -3.03 -7.00
CA TRP A 113 -18.22 -3.27 -5.94
C TRP A 113 -17.98 -2.42 -4.69
N GLU A 114 -16.75 -2.26 -4.26
CA GLU A 114 -16.44 -1.57 -3.00
C GLU A 114 -16.50 -0.05 -3.17
N ILE A 115 -16.02 0.48 -4.29
CA ILE A 115 -15.96 1.92 -4.56
C ILE A 115 -17.15 2.40 -5.40
N GLY A 116 -17.80 1.52 -6.15
CA GLY A 116 -18.87 1.87 -7.07
C GLY A 116 -18.38 2.42 -8.41
N LYS A 117 -17.15 2.10 -8.81
CA LYS A 117 -16.63 2.47 -10.13
C LYS A 117 -17.24 1.61 -11.22
N ASN A 118 -17.41 2.17 -12.42
CA ASN A 118 -17.73 1.38 -13.59
C ASN A 118 -16.55 0.49 -14.00
N LEU A 119 -16.79 -0.48 -14.89
CA LEU A 119 -15.77 -1.41 -15.33
C LEU A 119 -14.57 -0.69 -15.97
N ALA A 120 -14.81 0.21 -16.92
CA ALA A 120 -13.74 0.89 -17.65
C ALA A 120 -12.82 1.70 -16.73
N ASP A 121 -13.38 2.41 -15.74
CA ASP A 121 -12.59 3.18 -14.77
C ASP A 121 -11.86 2.28 -13.79
N SER A 122 -12.43 1.12 -13.43
CA SER A 122 -11.77 0.14 -12.55
C SER A 122 -10.59 -0.54 -13.24
N GLU A 123 -10.78 -0.94 -14.51
CA GLU A 123 -9.71 -1.47 -15.36
C GLU A 123 -8.60 -0.45 -15.55
N LYS A 124 -8.95 0.78 -15.90
CA LYS A 124 -8.01 1.87 -16.10
C LYS A 124 -7.22 2.19 -14.81
N GLU A 125 -7.85 2.15 -13.63
CA GLU A 125 -7.12 2.36 -12.38
C GLU A 125 -6.10 1.27 -12.14
N PHE A 126 -6.47 0.01 -12.38
CA PHE A 126 -5.54 -1.12 -12.23
C PHE A 126 -4.36 -1.01 -13.21
N ASP A 127 -4.66 -0.88 -14.50
CA ASP A 127 -3.66 -0.87 -15.57
C ASP A 127 -2.70 0.31 -15.40
N ARG A 128 -3.22 1.51 -15.13
CA ARG A 128 -2.42 2.69 -14.82
C ARG A 128 -1.53 2.50 -13.59
N THR A 129 -1.98 1.75 -12.59
CA THR A 129 -1.14 1.45 -11.41
C THR A 129 0.03 0.56 -11.79
N VAL A 130 -0.20 -0.44 -12.64
CA VAL A 130 0.88 -1.30 -13.16
C VAL A 130 1.86 -0.50 -14.01
N ASP A 131 1.37 0.33 -14.91
CA ASP A 131 2.21 1.22 -15.73
C ASP A 131 3.06 2.14 -14.84
N TYR A 132 2.46 2.74 -13.82
CA TYR A 132 3.17 3.58 -12.86
C TYR A 132 4.32 2.86 -12.14
N ILE A 133 4.16 1.56 -11.83
CA ILE A 133 5.26 0.78 -11.25
C ILE A 133 6.43 0.69 -12.23
N TYR A 134 6.17 0.38 -13.51
CA TYR A 134 7.22 0.26 -14.53
C TYR A 134 7.85 1.63 -14.87
N ASP A 135 7.06 2.68 -14.99
CA ASP A 135 7.57 4.05 -15.20
C ASP A 135 8.49 4.46 -14.05
N THR A 136 8.09 4.18 -12.80
CA THR A 136 8.92 4.45 -11.61
C THR A 136 10.22 3.64 -11.63
N ILE A 137 10.19 2.39 -12.07
CA ILE A 137 11.39 1.56 -12.25
C ILE A 137 12.33 2.18 -13.29
N ASP A 138 11.80 2.61 -14.42
CA ASP A 138 12.61 3.18 -15.51
C ASP A 138 13.20 4.53 -15.13
N ASP A 139 12.44 5.38 -14.47
CA ASP A 139 12.94 6.64 -13.91
C ASP A 139 14.05 6.38 -12.87
N TYR A 140 13.88 5.39 -12.02
CA TYR A 140 14.91 5.04 -11.04
C TYR A 140 16.19 4.50 -11.69
N LYS A 141 16.08 3.68 -12.76
CA LYS A 141 17.23 3.25 -13.56
C LYS A 141 18.01 4.45 -14.15
N GLN A 142 17.29 5.50 -14.60
CA GLN A 142 17.92 6.72 -15.11
C GLN A 142 18.60 7.52 -13.98
N LEU A 143 17.94 7.65 -12.83
CA LEU A 143 18.51 8.31 -11.65
C LEU A 143 19.78 7.62 -11.17
N ASP A 144 19.80 6.29 -11.13
CA ASP A 144 20.97 5.51 -10.71
C ASP A 144 22.14 5.70 -11.70
N ARG A 145 21.90 5.60 -13.00
CA ARG A 145 22.94 5.90 -14.03
C ARG A 145 23.51 7.31 -13.91
N ASN A 146 22.66 8.30 -13.63
CA ASN A 146 23.11 9.68 -13.47
C ASN A 146 23.88 9.88 -12.17
N SER A 147 23.56 9.13 -11.12
CA SER A 147 24.27 9.17 -9.84
C SER A 147 25.68 8.59 -9.90
N ALA A 148 26.02 7.82 -10.95
CA ALA A 148 27.38 7.32 -11.17
C ALA A 148 28.33 8.35 -11.76
N LYS A 149 27.83 9.52 -12.21
CA LYS A 149 28.64 10.56 -12.88
C LYS A 149 29.03 11.66 -11.91
N PHE A 150 30.30 12.08 -11.97
CA PHE A 150 30.73 13.32 -11.33
C PHE A 150 30.17 14.53 -12.11
N GLN A 151 29.61 15.47 -11.37
CA GLN A 151 29.18 16.77 -11.91
C GLN A 151 30.20 17.83 -11.50
N LYS A 152 30.61 18.64 -12.45
CA LYS A 152 31.50 19.77 -12.20
C LYS A 152 30.71 21.07 -12.30
N HIS A 153 30.69 21.83 -11.22
CA HIS A 153 30.07 23.14 -11.17
C HIS A 153 31.01 24.14 -10.47
N SER A 154 31.32 25.25 -11.12
CA SER A 154 32.15 26.32 -10.53
C SER A 154 33.46 25.84 -9.88
N GLY A 155 34.12 24.84 -10.50
CA GLY A 155 35.37 24.28 -9.99
C GLY A 155 35.20 23.16 -8.93
N VAL A 156 33.97 22.91 -8.45
CA VAL A 156 33.66 21.83 -7.51
C VAL A 156 33.27 20.58 -8.30
N HIS A 157 33.82 19.43 -7.89
CA HIS A 157 33.43 18.12 -8.37
C HIS A 157 32.48 17.50 -7.34
N ALA A 158 31.24 17.25 -7.75
CA ALA A 158 30.21 16.68 -6.88
C ALA A 158 29.76 15.29 -7.39
N HIS A 159 29.49 14.39 -6.46
CA HIS A 159 28.89 13.10 -6.72
C HIS A 159 27.59 13.00 -5.91
N ILE A 160 26.45 13.07 -6.60
CA ILE A 160 25.13 13.10 -5.95
C ILE A 160 24.56 11.70 -5.93
N ARG A 161 24.38 11.14 -4.75
CA ARG A 161 23.67 9.88 -4.54
C ARG A 161 22.40 10.10 -3.76
N ARG A 162 21.38 9.30 -4.08
CA ARG A 162 20.13 9.27 -3.34
C ARG A 162 20.09 8.02 -2.50
N GLY A 163 19.56 8.11 -1.29
CA GLY A 163 19.39 7.00 -0.36
C GLY A 163 18.00 7.00 0.26
N PRO A 164 17.63 5.91 0.94
CA PRO A 164 16.40 5.85 1.70
C PRO A 164 16.41 6.83 2.86
N ILE A 165 15.22 7.30 3.24
CA ILE A 165 15.05 8.24 4.36
C ILE A 165 14.79 7.47 5.66
N GLY A 166 14.05 6.33 5.59
CA GLY A 166 13.74 5.56 6.79
C GLY A 166 12.48 4.72 6.69
N VAL A 167 11.73 4.73 7.78
CA VAL A 167 10.44 4.04 7.91
C VAL A 167 9.32 4.96 7.44
N VAL A 168 8.52 4.51 6.48
CA VAL A 168 7.43 5.28 5.89
C VAL A 168 6.08 4.74 6.35
N LEU A 169 5.24 5.60 6.91
CA LEU A 169 3.83 5.30 7.14
C LEU A 169 3.01 5.73 5.92
N CYS A 170 2.48 4.75 5.16
CA CYS A 170 1.67 4.99 3.96
C CYS A 170 0.18 4.90 4.26
N LEU A 171 -0.57 5.98 3.97
CA LEU A 171 -2.01 6.07 4.15
C LEU A 171 -2.65 6.61 2.86
N GLY A 172 -3.27 5.72 2.08
CA GLY A 172 -3.91 6.07 0.82
C GLY A 172 -5.35 6.56 0.96
N PRO A 173 -5.90 7.22 -0.08
CA PRO A 173 -7.26 7.72 -0.11
C PRO A 173 -8.27 6.62 -0.48
N TYR A 174 -9.55 6.92 -0.34
CA TYR A 174 -10.64 5.99 -0.68
C TYR A 174 -11.13 6.09 -2.13
N ASN A 175 -10.96 7.23 -2.79
CA ASN A 175 -11.50 7.49 -4.13
C ASN A 175 -10.68 6.86 -5.27
N TYR A 176 -9.37 6.73 -5.06
CA TYR A 176 -8.45 5.96 -5.91
C TYR A 176 -7.59 5.05 -5.03
N PRO A 177 -8.24 4.04 -4.39
CA PRO A 177 -7.62 3.28 -3.30
C PRO A 177 -6.43 2.43 -3.75
N LEU A 178 -6.34 2.08 -5.02
CA LEU A 178 -5.21 1.38 -5.59
C LEU A 178 -4.15 2.37 -6.10
N ASN A 179 -4.48 3.17 -7.11
CA ASN A 179 -3.51 4.01 -7.81
C ASN A 179 -2.82 5.04 -6.91
N GLU A 180 -3.60 5.81 -6.16
CA GLU A 180 -3.05 6.86 -5.31
C GLU A 180 -2.28 6.29 -4.09
N THR A 181 -2.71 5.14 -3.60
CA THR A 181 -1.97 4.46 -2.54
C THR A 181 -0.62 3.96 -3.03
N PHE A 182 -0.59 3.38 -4.22
CA PHE A 182 0.64 2.88 -4.83
C PHE A 182 1.56 4.03 -5.27
N ALA A 183 1.02 5.19 -5.62
CA ALA A 183 1.81 6.39 -5.88
C ALA A 183 2.63 6.85 -4.66
N LEU A 184 2.20 6.52 -3.44
CA LEU A 184 2.98 6.74 -2.21
C LEU A 184 3.93 5.58 -1.92
N LEU A 185 3.44 4.35 -2.07
CA LEU A 185 4.11 3.12 -1.65
C LEU A 185 5.28 2.75 -2.57
N ILE A 186 5.09 2.81 -3.89
CA ILE A 186 6.08 2.36 -4.87
C ILE A 186 7.37 3.18 -4.84
N PRO A 187 7.34 4.52 -4.84
CA PRO A 187 8.55 5.32 -4.68
C PRO A 187 9.25 5.11 -3.34
N ALA A 188 8.49 4.93 -2.25
CA ALA A 188 9.07 4.64 -0.96
C ALA A 188 9.88 3.33 -0.99
N LEU A 189 9.31 2.27 -1.54
CA LEU A 189 9.95 0.95 -1.62
C LEU A 189 11.17 0.96 -2.53
N ILE A 190 11.05 1.43 -3.76
CA ILE A 190 12.15 1.37 -4.73
C ILE A 190 13.39 2.16 -4.26
N MET A 191 13.17 3.24 -3.50
CA MET A 191 14.24 4.03 -2.89
C MET A 191 14.92 3.34 -1.70
N GLY A 192 14.42 2.19 -1.23
CA GLY A 192 15.02 1.42 -0.15
C GLY A 192 14.46 1.72 1.24
N ASN A 193 13.35 2.46 1.33
CA ASN A 193 12.63 2.64 2.58
C ASN A 193 11.85 1.39 2.96
N THR A 194 11.58 1.21 4.25
CA THR A 194 10.63 0.21 4.74
C THR A 194 9.28 0.85 5.04
N THR A 195 8.21 0.09 4.97
CA THR A 195 6.87 0.66 5.01
C THR A 195 5.95 -0.03 6.00
N VAL A 196 5.14 0.78 6.68
CA VAL A 196 3.89 0.34 7.31
C VAL A 196 2.76 0.95 6.49
N PHE A 197 1.93 0.10 5.93
CA PHE A 197 0.89 0.49 5.00
C PHE A 197 -0.48 0.14 5.56
N LYS A 198 -1.38 1.11 5.55
CA LYS A 198 -2.77 0.91 5.94
C LYS A 198 -3.69 1.44 4.84
N PRO A 199 -4.50 0.56 4.19
CA PRO A 199 -5.47 0.98 3.20
C PRO A 199 -6.56 1.90 3.79
N ALA A 200 -7.22 2.65 2.94
CA ALA A 200 -8.42 3.40 3.31
C ALA A 200 -9.53 2.46 3.82
N LYS A 201 -10.57 3.05 4.42
CA LYS A 201 -11.74 2.27 4.90
C LYS A 201 -12.54 1.69 3.73
N LEU A 202 -12.68 2.44 2.64
CA LEU A 202 -13.26 1.98 1.37
C LEU A 202 -12.13 1.63 0.41
N GLY A 203 -12.25 0.55 -0.32
CA GLY A 203 -11.16 -0.01 -1.13
C GLY A 203 -10.21 -0.88 -0.31
N VAL A 204 -10.67 -1.42 0.80
CA VAL A 204 -9.83 -2.24 1.70
C VAL A 204 -9.71 -3.68 1.21
N LEU A 205 -10.76 -4.25 0.60
CA LEU A 205 -10.77 -5.63 0.12
C LEU A 205 -9.91 -5.84 -1.12
N LEU A 206 -9.73 -4.81 -1.95
CA LEU A 206 -8.93 -4.93 -3.18
C LEU A 206 -7.46 -5.30 -2.95
N LEU A 207 -6.96 -5.10 -1.72
CA LEU A 207 -5.59 -5.46 -1.36
C LEU A 207 -5.45 -6.92 -0.92
N SER A 208 -6.55 -7.56 -0.56
CA SER A 208 -6.54 -8.96 -0.12
C SER A 208 -5.86 -9.91 -1.12
N PRO A 209 -6.16 -9.86 -2.44
CA PRO A 209 -5.46 -10.70 -3.42
C PRO A 209 -3.98 -10.32 -3.66
N LEU A 210 -3.53 -9.16 -3.17
CA LEU A 210 -2.16 -8.67 -3.37
C LEU A 210 -1.22 -8.98 -2.19
N LEU A 211 -1.74 -9.46 -1.05
CA LEU A 211 -0.90 -9.72 0.12
C LEU A 211 0.19 -10.74 -0.13
N GLU A 212 -0.12 -11.83 -0.86
CA GLU A 212 0.87 -12.85 -1.25
C GLU A 212 1.93 -12.28 -2.20
N ALA A 213 1.53 -11.38 -3.11
CA ALA A 213 2.47 -10.72 -4.01
C ALA A 213 3.49 -9.87 -3.22
N PHE A 214 3.05 -9.14 -2.20
CA PHE A 214 3.96 -8.43 -1.30
C PHE A 214 4.87 -9.40 -0.53
N GLN A 215 4.31 -10.44 0.07
CA GLN A 215 5.07 -11.42 0.83
C GLN A 215 6.18 -12.07 0.00
N ASN A 216 5.84 -12.47 -1.23
CA ASN A 216 6.75 -13.22 -2.10
C ASN A 216 7.82 -12.36 -2.78
N SER A 217 7.61 -11.03 -2.84
CA SER A 217 8.46 -10.14 -3.62
C SER A 217 9.46 -9.34 -2.78
N PHE A 218 9.16 -9.11 -1.51
CA PHE A 218 9.99 -8.27 -0.65
C PHE A 218 10.60 -9.02 0.52
N PRO A 219 11.81 -8.64 0.97
CA PRO A 219 12.39 -9.19 2.20
C PRO A 219 11.50 -8.94 3.43
N LYS A 220 11.72 -9.75 4.47
CA LYS A 220 10.98 -9.62 5.74
C LYS A 220 11.08 -8.20 6.30
N GLY A 221 9.95 -7.68 6.79
CA GLY A 221 9.83 -6.36 7.41
C GLY A 221 9.80 -5.16 6.45
N VAL A 222 10.10 -5.35 5.15
CA VAL A 222 10.11 -4.26 4.17
C VAL A 222 8.70 -3.70 3.91
N VAL A 223 7.72 -4.58 3.77
CA VAL A 223 6.31 -4.22 3.59
C VAL A 223 5.49 -4.83 4.71
N ASN A 224 4.74 -4.00 5.43
CA ASN A 224 3.81 -4.43 6.47
C ASN A 224 2.44 -3.83 6.18
N VAL A 225 1.41 -4.68 6.07
CA VAL A 225 0.04 -4.27 5.69
C VAL A 225 -0.91 -4.49 6.85
N LEU A 226 -1.57 -3.42 7.30
CA LEU A 226 -2.44 -3.42 8.46
C LEU A 226 -3.89 -3.05 8.06
N TYR A 227 -4.85 -3.71 8.69
CA TYR A 227 -6.28 -3.44 8.56
C TYR A 227 -6.85 -2.89 9.87
N GLY A 228 -7.75 -1.92 9.79
CA GLY A 228 -8.41 -1.38 10.98
C GLY A 228 -8.57 0.14 10.96
N ARG A 229 -8.92 0.69 12.12
CA ARG A 229 -9.20 2.13 12.27
C ARG A 229 -7.92 2.95 12.34
N GLY A 230 -7.84 4.05 11.56
CA GLY A 230 -6.67 4.93 11.52
C GLY A 230 -6.22 5.42 12.90
N ARG A 231 -7.14 5.86 13.75
CA ARG A 231 -6.81 6.32 15.13
C ARG A 231 -6.19 5.22 15.99
N VAL A 232 -6.61 3.97 15.79
CA VAL A 232 -6.12 2.84 16.60
C VAL A 232 -4.75 2.38 16.13
N LEU A 233 -4.46 2.52 14.83
CA LEU A 233 -3.23 2.02 14.22
C LEU A 233 -2.20 3.12 13.98
N ALA A 234 -2.59 4.19 13.26
CA ALA A 234 -1.65 5.23 12.82
C ALA A 234 -1.19 6.15 13.96
N THR A 235 -2.11 6.58 14.84
CA THR A 235 -1.74 7.48 15.95
C THR A 235 -0.68 6.86 16.87
N PRO A 236 -0.84 5.63 17.40
CA PRO A 236 0.21 5.02 18.23
C PRO A 236 1.55 4.82 17.50
N ILE A 237 1.53 4.58 16.20
CA ILE A 237 2.74 4.49 15.37
C ILE A 237 3.45 5.85 15.36
N MET A 238 2.74 6.94 15.09
CA MET A 238 3.30 8.29 15.06
C MET A 238 3.85 8.73 16.43
N GLU A 239 3.12 8.43 17.51
CA GLU A 239 3.53 8.76 18.90
C GLU A 239 4.88 8.17 19.29
N THR A 240 5.35 7.11 18.63
CA THR A 240 6.66 6.52 18.90
C THR A 240 7.84 7.39 18.47
N GLY A 241 7.63 8.31 17.53
CA GLY A 241 8.70 9.09 16.89
C GLY A 241 9.64 8.27 15.99
N LYS A 242 9.25 7.03 15.63
CA LYS A 242 10.04 6.13 14.77
C LYS A 242 9.68 6.23 13.28
N ILE A 243 8.68 7.04 12.91
CA ILE A 243 8.32 7.29 11.52
C ILE A 243 9.16 8.45 10.98
N ASP A 244 9.87 8.20 9.90
CA ASP A 244 10.72 9.19 9.24
C ASP A 244 9.94 9.95 8.16
N VAL A 245 8.94 9.31 7.55
CA VAL A 245 8.07 9.92 6.52
C VAL A 245 6.62 9.52 6.73
N LEU A 246 5.73 10.51 6.83
CA LEU A 246 4.28 10.31 6.71
C LEU A 246 3.86 10.58 5.25
N ALA A 247 3.58 9.51 4.50
CA ALA A 247 3.04 9.57 3.15
C ALA A 247 1.52 9.40 3.22
N LEU A 248 0.77 10.50 3.08
CA LEU A 248 -0.68 10.51 3.27
C LEU A 248 -1.37 11.29 2.16
N ILE A 249 -2.37 10.67 1.55
CA ILE A 249 -3.36 11.35 0.73
C ILE A 249 -4.71 11.22 1.46
N GLY A 250 -5.27 12.36 1.87
CA GLY A 250 -6.51 12.37 2.64
C GLY A 250 -6.89 13.77 3.12
N HIS A 251 -7.73 13.83 4.15
CA HIS A 251 -8.20 15.08 4.69
C HIS A 251 -7.11 15.77 5.52
N SER A 252 -6.96 17.09 5.35
CA SER A 252 -5.94 17.89 6.06
C SER A 252 -6.00 17.77 7.58
N SER A 253 -7.22 17.68 8.16
CA SER A 253 -7.36 17.48 9.60
C SER A 253 -6.76 16.16 10.09
N SER A 254 -6.80 15.10 9.27
CA SER A 254 -6.17 13.82 9.61
C SER A 254 -4.66 13.91 9.53
N ALA A 255 -4.14 14.61 8.51
CA ALA A 255 -2.70 14.85 8.36
C ALA A 255 -2.16 15.65 9.56
N ASN A 256 -2.81 16.76 9.89
CA ASN A 256 -2.43 17.61 11.03
C ASN A 256 -2.50 16.85 12.37
N ALA A 257 -3.54 16.04 12.59
CA ALA A 257 -3.66 15.25 13.81
C ALA A 257 -2.52 14.23 13.96
N LEU A 258 -2.14 13.57 12.87
CA LEU A 258 -1.03 12.61 12.88
C LEU A 258 0.32 13.33 13.03
N GLN A 259 0.53 14.44 12.33
CA GLN A 259 1.75 15.23 12.48
C GLN A 259 1.91 15.74 13.91
N ASN A 260 0.85 16.26 14.52
CA ASN A 260 0.88 16.74 15.90
C ASN A 260 1.07 15.63 16.94
N SER A 261 0.79 14.37 16.59
CA SER A 261 1.06 13.23 17.48
C SER A 261 2.52 12.76 17.43
N HIS A 262 3.29 13.20 16.44
CA HIS A 262 4.70 12.85 16.32
C HIS A 262 5.55 13.74 17.23
N PRO A 263 6.45 13.18 18.06
CA PRO A 263 7.19 13.92 19.07
C PRO A 263 8.38 14.75 18.54
N LYS A 264 8.69 14.66 17.24
CA LYS A 264 9.82 15.37 16.61
C LYS A 264 9.36 16.49 15.72
#